data_afa1e7f71ea9f2ed0da2a773f17b7992
#
_entry.id   afa1e7f71ea9f2ed0da2a773f17b7992
#
_cell.length_a   1.000
_cell.length_b   1.000
_cell.length_c   1.000
_cell.angle_alpha   90.00
_cell.angle_beta   90.00
_cell.angle_gamma   90.00
#
_symmetry.space_group_name_H-M   'P 1'
#
loop_
_entity.id
_entity.type
_entity.pdbx_description
1 polymer ?
#
loop_
_entity_poly.entity_id
_entity_poly.type
_entity_poly.pdbx_seq_one_letter_code
_entity_poly.pdbx_strand_id
1 'polypeptide(L)'
;MDKRNQYVEFWCHFLAQIPGPILPALVLCLASVSCAGEPSINNADIEPFVRWLLDDGERLEDVRFAEIAEAVSGYKVLPVDTTDAVDVAMLTHVQESLDAMLLELAKAENPIHAVGRVNEISRHVEDFLLSRLNAAEGYECTIPSNAKGRVQRSGYPDLRLVHTASERVFYIDPKVYKLGSETSSFRSFYFEPKLETNKILDNASHLIVGIAHSGKVEGRWQLDTWKVVDLINFRVRLKAE
;
A
#
# COMPACT_ATOMS: atom_id res chain seq x y z
N MET A 1 2.08 -28.34 20.16
CA MET A 1 3.22 -28.01 19.30
C MET A 1 3.02 -26.56 18.88
N ASP A 2 3.82 -25.71 19.48
CA ASP A 2 3.67 -24.24 19.42
C ASP A 2 4.25 -23.73 18.11
N LYS A 3 3.42 -23.07 17.30
CA LYS A 3 3.81 -22.53 15.99
C LYS A 3 4.81 -21.37 16.08
N ARG A 4 5.10 -20.87 17.29
CA ARG A 4 6.01 -19.75 17.55
C ARG A 4 7.49 -20.08 17.32
N ASN A 5 7.88 -21.36 17.27
CA ASN A 5 9.28 -21.75 17.10
C ASN A 5 9.73 -21.99 15.64
N GLN A 6 8.81 -21.95 14.67
CA GLN A 6 9.18 -22.19 13.25
C GLN A 6 9.73 -20.96 12.54
N TYR A 7 9.47 -19.76 13.02
CA TYR A 7 9.86 -18.53 12.32
C TYR A 7 11.29 -18.05 12.65
N VAL A 8 11.82 -18.41 13.80
CA VAL A 8 13.21 -18.06 14.18
C VAL A 8 14.24 -18.91 13.42
N GLU A 9 13.91 -20.15 13.06
CA GLU A 9 14.83 -21.03 12.31
C GLU A 9 14.94 -20.66 10.82
N PHE A 10 13.93 -20.02 10.24
CA PHE A 10 13.91 -19.68 8.81
C PHE A 10 14.91 -18.57 8.44
N TRP A 11 15.25 -17.68 9.37
CA TRP A 11 16.20 -16.58 9.14
C TRP A 11 17.66 -16.99 9.24
N CYS A 12 18.00 -18.03 9.97
CA CYS A 12 19.38 -18.49 10.11
C CYS A 12 19.88 -19.34 8.93
N HIS A 13 18.98 -19.90 8.10
CA HIS A 13 19.37 -20.79 6.99
C HIS A 13 19.62 -20.07 5.65
N PHE A 14 19.30 -18.81 5.51
CA PHE A 14 19.42 -18.09 4.24
C PHE A 14 20.81 -17.49 4.00
N LEU A 15 21.72 -17.52 4.96
CA LEU A 15 23.10 -16.96 4.85
C LEU A 15 24.19 -17.98 4.50
N ALA A 16 23.86 -19.23 4.18
CA ALA A 16 24.87 -20.31 4.05
C ALA A 16 24.97 -21.01 2.69
N GLN A 17 24.49 -20.45 1.57
CA GLN A 17 24.69 -21.09 0.27
C GLN A 17 25.05 -20.09 -0.84
N ILE A 18 26.35 -19.81 -0.97
CA ILE A 18 26.96 -19.32 -2.22
C ILE A 18 28.11 -20.27 -2.56
N PRO A 19 28.05 -21.04 -3.66
CA PRO A 19 29.20 -21.80 -4.14
C PRO A 19 30.10 -20.93 -5.01
N GLY A 20 31.42 -20.87 -4.68
CA GLY A 20 32.47 -20.40 -5.59
C GLY A 20 32.99 -21.54 -6.48
N PRO A 21 34.10 -21.44 -7.21
CA PRO A 21 34.81 -20.28 -7.77
C PRO A 21 35.15 -20.44 -9.26
N ILE A 22 35.46 -19.38 -10.00
CA ILE A 22 36.40 -19.47 -11.16
C ILE A 22 37.22 -18.15 -11.21
N LEU A 23 38.51 -18.27 -11.04
CA LEU A 23 39.51 -17.26 -11.41
C LEU A 23 39.82 -17.35 -12.92
N PRO A 24 40.24 -16.24 -13.55
CA PRO A 24 41.69 -16.01 -13.64
C PRO A 24 42.13 -14.55 -13.40
N ALA A 25 43.42 -14.48 -13.06
CA ALA A 25 44.20 -13.34 -12.68
C ALA A 25 44.21 -12.17 -13.68
N LEU A 26 44.35 -10.95 -13.22
CA LEU A 26 45.51 -10.07 -13.40
C LEU A 26 45.28 -8.63 -12.87
N VAL A 27 46.34 -8.11 -12.25
CA VAL A 27 46.78 -6.71 -12.09
C VAL A 27 46.28 -5.95 -10.87
N LEU A 28 47.28 -5.77 -9.97
CA LEU A 28 47.32 -4.84 -8.87
C LEU A 28 46.99 -3.40 -9.30
N CYS A 29 46.04 -2.80 -8.62
CA CYS A 29 46.05 -1.37 -8.30
C CYS A 29 45.64 -1.23 -6.83
N LEU A 30 46.61 -0.92 -5.97
CA LEU A 30 46.39 -0.60 -4.57
C LEU A 30 45.69 0.77 -4.48
N ALA A 31 44.38 0.75 -4.45
CA ALA A 31 43.59 1.82 -3.88
C ALA A 31 42.99 1.26 -2.59
N SER A 32 43.45 1.76 -1.47
CA SER A 32 42.85 1.50 -0.16
C SER A 32 41.44 2.04 -0.11
N VAL A 33 40.48 1.23 -0.54
CA VAL A 33 39.07 1.45 -0.26
C VAL A 33 38.89 1.08 1.21
N SER A 34 38.76 2.10 2.03
CA SER A 34 38.27 1.96 3.40
C SER A 34 36.91 1.27 3.31
N CYS A 35 36.84 -0.02 3.63
CA CYS A 35 35.59 -0.70 3.86
C CYS A 35 34.87 0.04 4.99
N ALA A 36 33.85 0.82 4.67
CA ALA A 36 32.86 1.21 5.65
C ALA A 36 32.30 -0.10 6.20
N GLY A 37 32.63 -0.43 7.45
CA GLY A 37 32.15 -1.64 8.10
C GLY A 37 30.62 -1.66 8.05
N GLU A 38 30.06 -2.82 7.76
CA GLU A 38 28.63 -3.05 7.95
C GLU A 38 28.26 -2.60 9.36
N PRO A 39 27.13 -1.90 9.56
CA PRO A 39 26.72 -1.50 10.88
C PRO A 39 26.51 -2.77 11.72
N SER A 40 27.45 -3.07 12.59
CA SER A 40 27.32 -4.16 13.56
C SER A 40 26.26 -3.72 14.56
N ILE A 41 25.10 -4.37 14.53
CA ILE A 41 24.08 -4.18 15.57
C ILE A 41 24.73 -4.62 16.88
N ASN A 42 24.90 -3.68 17.81
CA ASN A 42 25.48 -3.98 19.10
C ASN A 42 24.46 -4.82 19.89
N ASN A 43 24.91 -5.88 20.58
CA ASN A 43 24.04 -6.72 21.40
C ASN A 43 23.24 -5.93 22.46
N ALA A 44 23.75 -4.77 22.88
CA ALA A 44 23.04 -3.86 23.79
C ALA A 44 21.77 -3.25 23.16
N ASP A 45 21.67 -3.18 21.82
CA ASP A 45 20.54 -2.63 21.09
C ASP A 45 19.51 -3.72 20.75
N ILE A 46 19.94 -4.98 20.74
CA ILE A 46 19.07 -6.13 20.39
C ILE A 46 18.10 -6.45 21.53
N GLU A 47 18.53 -6.40 22.79
CA GLU A 47 17.68 -6.80 23.93
C GLU A 47 16.43 -5.93 24.07
N PRO A 48 16.49 -4.59 24.01
CA PRO A 48 15.30 -3.73 24.01
C PRO A 48 14.37 -4.01 22.82
N PHE A 49 14.95 -4.25 21.64
CA PHE A 49 14.17 -4.60 20.45
C PHE A 49 13.47 -5.95 20.57
N VAL A 50 14.17 -6.98 21.09
CA VAL A 50 13.59 -8.30 21.33
C VAL A 50 12.51 -8.24 22.40
N ARG A 51 12.74 -7.51 23.50
CA ARG A 51 11.73 -7.29 24.54
C ARG A 51 10.49 -6.61 23.96
N TRP A 52 10.67 -5.54 23.19
CA TRP A 52 9.58 -4.85 22.50
C TRP A 52 8.83 -5.79 21.54
N LEU A 53 9.54 -6.64 20.77
CA LEU A 53 8.93 -7.59 19.84
C LEU A 53 8.14 -8.70 20.57
N LEU A 54 8.58 -9.09 21.78
CA LEU A 54 7.97 -10.18 22.56
C LEU A 54 6.90 -9.67 23.55
N ASP A 55 6.85 -8.38 23.79
CA ASP A 55 5.87 -7.79 24.72
C ASP A 55 4.55 -7.53 23.98
N ASP A 56 3.65 -8.52 24.07
CA ASP A 56 2.29 -8.41 23.52
C ASP A 56 1.48 -7.25 24.15
N GLY A 57 1.98 -6.61 25.23
CA GLY A 57 1.35 -5.49 25.93
C GLY A 57 1.68 -4.11 25.32
N GLU A 58 2.87 -3.93 24.74
CA GLU A 58 3.28 -2.66 24.12
C GLU A 58 2.91 -2.63 22.63
N ARG A 59 1.64 -2.41 22.37
CA ARG A 59 1.18 -2.14 21.01
C ARG A 59 1.50 -0.69 20.70
N LEU A 60 2.24 -0.42 19.62
CA LEU A 60 2.35 0.92 19.09
C LEU A 60 0.99 1.34 18.53
N GLU A 61 0.24 2.03 19.36
CA GLU A 61 -1.07 2.59 19.01
C GLU A 61 -0.90 4.07 18.65
N ASP A 62 -1.82 4.56 17.83
CA ASP A 62 -1.91 5.98 17.51
C ASP A 62 -0.69 6.58 16.76
N VAL A 63 0.00 5.74 15.98
CA VAL A 63 1.11 6.17 15.11
C VAL A 63 0.54 6.74 13.80
N ARG A 64 1.07 7.86 13.33
CA ARG A 64 0.62 8.42 12.05
C ARG A 64 1.09 7.54 10.88
N PHE A 65 0.16 7.20 9.98
CA PHE A 65 0.49 6.48 8.75
C PHE A 65 1.60 7.17 7.95
N ALA A 66 1.56 8.50 7.86
CA ALA A 66 2.56 9.29 7.15
C ALA A 66 3.98 9.03 7.68
N GLU A 67 4.17 8.97 9.00
CA GLU A 67 5.48 8.70 9.62
C GLU A 67 6.03 7.32 9.25
N ILE A 68 5.15 6.31 9.20
CA ILE A 68 5.54 4.95 8.82
C ILE A 68 5.86 4.87 7.34
N ALA A 69 5.00 5.44 6.49
CA ALA A 69 5.18 5.43 5.04
C ALA A 69 6.48 6.14 4.65
N GLU A 70 6.77 7.31 5.25
CA GLU A 70 8.00 8.06 5.03
C GLU A 70 9.25 7.29 5.51
N ALA A 71 9.18 6.69 6.71
CA ALA A 71 10.29 5.92 7.27
C ALA A 71 10.68 4.71 6.40
N VAL A 72 9.70 4.07 5.76
CA VAL A 72 9.90 2.86 4.94
C VAL A 72 10.27 3.19 3.50
N SER A 73 9.67 4.23 2.92
CA SER A 73 9.82 4.57 1.50
C SER A 73 10.91 5.61 1.24
N GLY A 74 11.17 6.49 2.19
CA GLY A 74 11.98 7.70 2.01
C GLY A 74 11.23 8.83 1.30
N TYR A 75 9.95 8.63 0.93
CA TYR A 75 9.12 9.63 0.25
C TYR A 75 8.08 10.23 1.21
N LYS A 76 7.77 11.50 1.01
CA LYS A 76 6.84 12.24 1.87
C LYS A 76 5.38 11.94 1.53
N VAL A 77 4.58 11.76 2.56
CA VAL A 77 3.12 11.81 2.45
C VAL A 77 2.69 13.28 2.52
N LEU A 78 2.05 13.76 1.47
CA LEU A 78 1.61 15.15 1.35
C LEU A 78 0.12 15.26 1.73
N PRO A 79 -0.29 16.36 2.40
CA PRO A 79 -1.71 16.62 2.58
C PRO A 79 -2.37 16.96 1.25
N VAL A 80 -3.65 16.66 1.11
CA VAL A 80 -4.47 17.23 0.05
C VAL A 80 -4.77 18.68 0.41
N ASP A 81 -4.27 19.62 -0.38
CA ASP A 81 -4.52 21.05 -0.18
C ASP A 81 -5.80 21.48 -0.92
N THR A 82 -6.87 21.67 -0.18
CA THR A 82 -8.16 22.11 -0.73
C THR A 82 -8.16 23.57 -1.24
N THR A 83 -7.05 24.28 -1.09
CA THR A 83 -6.83 25.63 -1.66
C THR A 83 -5.97 25.59 -2.93
N ASP A 84 -5.28 24.50 -3.19
CA ASP A 84 -4.50 24.28 -4.41
C ASP A 84 -5.41 23.79 -5.54
N ALA A 85 -5.40 24.50 -6.67
CA ALA A 85 -6.29 24.19 -7.80
C ALA A 85 -6.04 22.81 -8.43
N VAL A 86 -4.80 22.32 -8.38
CA VAL A 86 -4.44 20.99 -8.91
C VAL A 86 -4.97 19.90 -8.01
N ASP A 87 -4.78 20.03 -6.68
CA ASP A 87 -5.28 19.05 -5.72
C ASP A 87 -6.82 18.99 -5.75
N VAL A 88 -7.49 20.14 -5.85
CA VAL A 88 -8.94 20.22 -5.99
C VAL A 88 -9.40 19.54 -7.27
N ALA A 89 -8.73 19.80 -8.41
CA ALA A 89 -9.07 19.16 -9.68
C ALA A 89 -8.85 17.63 -9.63
N MET A 90 -7.73 17.17 -9.08
CA MET A 90 -7.45 15.75 -8.91
C MET A 90 -8.48 15.06 -8.00
N LEU A 91 -8.80 15.68 -6.84
CA LEU A 91 -9.82 15.16 -5.94
C LEU A 91 -11.20 15.09 -6.58
N THR A 92 -11.60 16.15 -7.32
CA THR A 92 -12.85 16.19 -8.06
C THR A 92 -12.91 15.08 -9.11
N HIS A 93 -11.82 14.87 -9.86
CA HIS A 93 -11.74 13.79 -10.84
C HIS A 93 -11.90 12.40 -10.21
N VAL A 94 -11.31 12.18 -9.03
CA VAL A 94 -11.50 10.94 -8.25
C VAL A 94 -12.97 10.79 -7.84
N GLN A 95 -13.61 11.83 -7.30
CA GLN A 95 -15.01 11.80 -6.83
C GLN A 95 -15.98 11.53 -7.98
N GLU A 96 -15.84 12.22 -9.11
CA GLU A 96 -16.66 11.98 -10.31
C GLU A 96 -16.48 10.56 -10.87
N SER A 97 -15.26 10.02 -10.76
CA SER A 97 -14.99 8.64 -11.17
C SER A 97 -15.66 7.62 -10.26
N LEU A 98 -15.76 7.92 -8.96
CA LEU A 98 -16.47 7.09 -7.97
C LEU A 98 -17.97 7.12 -8.19
N ASP A 99 -18.55 8.29 -8.48
CA ASP A 99 -19.96 8.41 -8.82
C ASP A 99 -20.30 7.61 -10.09
N ALA A 100 -19.48 7.75 -11.13
CA ALA A 100 -19.63 6.98 -12.36
C ALA A 100 -19.49 5.47 -12.11
N MET A 101 -18.58 5.07 -11.21
CA MET A 101 -18.39 3.67 -10.82
C MET A 101 -19.66 3.08 -10.18
N LEU A 102 -20.27 3.77 -9.21
CA LEU A 102 -21.50 3.29 -8.58
C LEU A 102 -22.60 3.06 -9.61
N LEU A 103 -22.76 4.01 -10.55
CA LEU A 103 -23.75 3.90 -11.61
C LEU A 103 -23.47 2.74 -12.56
N GLU A 104 -22.23 2.54 -12.96
CA GLU A 104 -21.84 1.48 -13.90
C GLU A 104 -21.94 0.09 -13.28
N LEU A 105 -21.44 -0.06 -12.05
CA LEU A 105 -21.45 -1.35 -11.36
C LEU A 105 -22.87 -1.75 -10.89
N ALA A 106 -23.82 -0.82 -10.82
CA ALA A 106 -25.22 -1.11 -10.52
C ALA A 106 -26.02 -1.67 -11.71
N LYS A 107 -25.52 -1.55 -12.95
CA LYS A 107 -26.23 -2.05 -14.15
C LYS A 107 -26.44 -3.55 -14.06
N ALA A 108 -27.64 -4.01 -14.42
CA ALA A 108 -28.04 -5.41 -14.25
C ALA A 108 -27.15 -6.43 -15.00
N GLU A 109 -26.60 -6.04 -16.14
CA GLU A 109 -25.71 -6.81 -16.98
C GLU A 109 -24.25 -6.80 -16.52
N ASN A 110 -23.91 -6.01 -15.50
CA ASN A 110 -22.52 -5.89 -15.06
C ASN A 110 -21.99 -7.21 -14.48
N PRO A 111 -20.82 -7.68 -14.91
CA PRO A 111 -20.25 -8.97 -14.48
C PRO A 111 -19.98 -9.06 -12.98
N ILE A 112 -19.94 -7.94 -12.26
CA ILE A 112 -19.77 -7.92 -10.80
C ILE A 112 -20.85 -8.74 -10.09
N HIS A 113 -22.07 -8.85 -10.66
CA HIS A 113 -23.17 -9.57 -10.04
C HIS A 113 -22.98 -11.08 -10.04
N ALA A 114 -22.15 -11.62 -10.95
CA ALA A 114 -21.79 -13.03 -10.98
C ALA A 114 -20.75 -13.39 -9.89
N VAL A 115 -20.06 -12.40 -9.32
CA VAL A 115 -19.03 -12.60 -8.29
C VAL A 115 -19.66 -13.10 -6.99
N GLY A 116 -19.07 -14.14 -6.41
CA GLY A 116 -19.60 -14.79 -5.20
C GLY A 116 -19.16 -14.12 -3.88
N ARG A 117 -17.98 -13.52 -3.86
CA ARG A 117 -17.33 -13.03 -2.64
C ARG A 117 -16.98 -11.55 -2.74
N VAL A 118 -17.05 -10.85 -1.59
CA VAL A 118 -16.74 -9.41 -1.49
C VAL A 118 -15.32 -9.08 -1.96
N ASN A 119 -14.33 -9.90 -1.61
CA ASN A 119 -12.94 -9.66 -2.03
C ASN A 119 -12.72 -9.71 -3.54
N GLU A 120 -13.60 -10.39 -4.27
CA GLU A 120 -13.55 -10.42 -5.73
C GLU A 120 -14.11 -9.13 -6.36
N ILE A 121 -14.99 -8.42 -5.62
CA ILE A 121 -15.53 -7.11 -6.03
C ILE A 121 -14.43 -6.07 -6.13
N SER A 122 -13.46 -6.07 -5.20
CA SER A 122 -12.37 -5.09 -5.16
C SER A 122 -11.66 -4.97 -6.50
N ARG A 123 -11.45 -6.09 -7.19
CA ARG A 123 -10.82 -6.08 -8.51
C ARG A 123 -11.65 -5.35 -9.57
N HIS A 124 -12.97 -5.53 -9.57
CA HIS A 124 -13.85 -4.81 -10.50
C HIS A 124 -13.86 -3.30 -10.24
N VAL A 125 -13.81 -2.92 -8.97
CA VAL A 125 -13.68 -1.53 -8.54
C VAL A 125 -12.34 -0.93 -9.00
N GLU A 126 -11.23 -1.61 -8.73
CA GLU A 126 -9.89 -1.18 -9.14
C GLU A 126 -9.77 -1.05 -10.66
N ASP A 127 -10.24 -2.05 -11.42
CA ASP A 127 -10.18 -2.06 -12.89
C ASP A 127 -11.04 -0.92 -13.48
N PHE A 128 -12.22 -0.65 -12.91
CA PHE A 128 -13.04 0.45 -13.32
C PHE A 128 -12.36 1.80 -13.07
N LEU A 129 -11.88 2.02 -11.84
CA LEU A 129 -11.21 3.26 -11.46
C LEU A 129 -9.95 3.50 -12.27
N LEU A 130 -9.13 2.46 -12.49
CA LEU A 130 -7.94 2.52 -13.33
C LEU A 130 -8.29 3.01 -14.74
N SER A 131 -9.31 2.44 -15.36
CA SER A 131 -9.76 2.80 -16.69
C SER A 131 -10.35 4.22 -16.73
N ARG A 132 -11.20 4.55 -15.78
CA ARG A 132 -11.92 5.82 -15.75
C ARG A 132 -11.01 7.00 -15.44
N LEU A 133 -10.12 6.86 -14.46
CA LEU A 133 -9.16 7.89 -14.08
C LEU A 133 -8.15 8.17 -15.21
N ASN A 134 -7.81 7.15 -15.99
CA ASN A 134 -6.88 7.28 -17.13
C ASN A 134 -7.54 7.79 -18.41
N ALA A 135 -8.86 7.85 -18.48
CA ALA A 135 -9.57 8.30 -19.68
C ALA A 135 -9.65 9.82 -19.83
N ALA A 136 -9.39 10.59 -18.77
CA ALA A 136 -9.44 12.05 -18.81
C ALA A 136 -8.10 12.63 -19.28
N GLU A 137 -8.17 13.63 -20.16
CA GLU A 137 -6.99 14.36 -20.62
C GLU A 137 -6.27 15.04 -19.45
N GLY A 138 -4.95 15.01 -19.45
CA GLY A 138 -4.12 15.57 -18.38
C GLY A 138 -3.90 14.67 -17.19
N TYR A 139 -4.42 13.43 -17.20
CA TYR A 139 -4.23 12.45 -16.15
C TYR A 139 -3.64 11.15 -16.66
N GLU A 140 -2.80 10.52 -15.85
CA GLU A 140 -2.29 9.18 -16.06
C GLU A 140 -2.54 8.35 -14.79
N CYS A 141 -3.29 7.27 -14.92
CA CYS A 141 -3.54 6.33 -13.83
C CYS A 141 -2.93 4.97 -14.15
N THR A 142 -2.14 4.44 -13.24
CA THR A 142 -1.44 3.16 -13.41
C THR A 142 -1.49 2.32 -12.14
N ILE A 143 -1.25 1.02 -12.30
CA ILE A 143 -0.91 0.14 -11.19
C ILE A 143 0.57 0.40 -10.87
N PRO A 144 0.92 0.85 -9.66
CA PRO A 144 2.29 1.23 -9.36
C PRO A 144 3.26 0.04 -9.40
N SER A 145 4.47 0.30 -9.87
CA SER A 145 5.59 -0.63 -9.75
C SER A 145 6.14 -0.62 -8.33
N ASN A 146 6.74 -1.72 -7.91
CA ASN A 146 7.50 -1.78 -6.66
C ASN A 146 8.93 -1.24 -6.83
N ALA A 147 9.68 -1.14 -5.74
CA ALA A 147 11.08 -0.66 -5.73
C ALA A 147 12.03 -1.47 -6.64
N LYS A 148 11.66 -2.69 -7.04
CA LYS A 148 12.38 -3.52 -8.02
C LYS A 148 11.91 -3.29 -9.46
N GLY A 149 11.04 -2.31 -9.73
CA GLY A 149 10.51 -2.00 -11.05
C GLY A 149 9.45 -3.00 -11.55
N ARG A 150 8.93 -3.90 -10.70
CA ARG A 150 7.91 -4.85 -11.08
C ARG A 150 6.52 -4.29 -10.78
N VAL A 151 5.67 -4.21 -11.80
CA VAL A 151 4.24 -3.91 -11.64
C VAL A 151 3.57 -5.06 -10.90
N GLN A 152 2.88 -4.77 -9.82
CA GLN A 152 2.14 -5.77 -9.04
C GLN A 152 0.87 -5.18 -8.43
N ARG A 153 -0.22 -5.97 -8.43
CA ARG A 153 -1.49 -5.56 -7.82
C ARG A 153 -1.50 -5.71 -6.30
N SER A 154 -0.79 -6.71 -5.78
CA SER A 154 -0.72 -6.94 -4.33
C SER A 154 0.06 -5.85 -3.62
N GLY A 155 -0.34 -5.55 -2.39
CA GLY A 155 0.30 -4.55 -1.54
C GLY A 155 -0.14 -3.12 -1.87
N TYR A 156 0.02 -2.27 -0.88
CA TYR A 156 -0.32 -0.84 -0.93
C TYR A 156 0.72 -0.03 -1.72
N PRO A 157 0.31 1.01 -2.47
CA PRO A 157 -1.05 1.37 -2.88
C PRO A 157 -1.52 0.60 -4.12
N ASP A 158 -2.85 0.61 -4.39
CA ASP A 158 -3.43 -0.10 -5.53
C ASP A 158 -3.31 0.68 -6.85
N LEU A 159 -3.51 2.00 -6.81
CA LEU A 159 -3.46 2.89 -7.99
C LEU A 159 -2.55 4.09 -7.74
N ARG A 160 -1.88 4.55 -8.81
CA ARG A 160 -1.09 5.77 -8.89
C ARG A 160 -1.69 6.68 -9.95
N LEU A 161 -2.25 7.82 -9.52
CA LEU A 161 -2.82 8.86 -10.38
C LEU A 161 -1.86 10.04 -10.44
N VAL A 162 -1.53 10.48 -11.66
CA VAL A 162 -0.65 11.62 -11.92
C VAL A 162 -1.41 12.67 -12.69
N HIS A 163 -1.31 13.93 -12.27
CA HIS A 163 -1.66 15.07 -13.09
C HIS A 163 -0.43 15.45 -13.94
N THR A 164 -0.48 15.19 -15.25
CA THR A 164 0.70 15.18 -16.12
C THR A 164 1.39 16.54 -16.26
N ALA A 165 0.62 17.64 -16.17
CA ALA A 165 1.17 18.99 -16.31
C ALA A 165 1.94 19.49 -15.07
N SER A 166 1.56 19.04 -13.86
CA SER A 166 2.21 19.44 -12.59
C SER A 166 3.04 18.35 -11.96
N GLU A 167 3.00 17.13 -12.53
CA GLU A 167 3.61 15.92 -11.96
C GLU A 167 3.12 15.59 -10.55
N ARG A 168 1.98 16.18 -10.11
CA ARG A 168 1.37 15.89 -8.82
C ARG A 168 0.86 14.45 -8.81
N VAL A 169 1.14 13.73 -7.73
CA VAL A 169 0.78 12.32 -7.57
C VAL A 169 -0.21 12.13 -6.44
N PHE A 170 -1.27 11.34 -6.70
CA PHE A 170 -2.16 10.77 -5.72
C PHE A 170 -2.03 9.24 -5.75
N TYR A 171 -1.76 8.63 -4.59
CA TYR A 171 -1.92 7.20 -4.40
C TYR A 171 -3.33 6.92 -3.89
N ILE A 172 -4.01 5.96 -4.51
CA ILE A 172 -5.40 5.64 -4.23
C ILE A 172 -5.51 4.15 -3.91
N ASP A 173 -6.20 3.83 -2.82
CA ASP A 173 -6.36 2.47 -2.32
C ASP A 173 -7.85 2.19 -2.06
N PRO A 174 -8.57 1.57 -3.03
CA PRO A 174 -9.98 1.25 -2.89
C PRO A 174 -10.21 0.12 -1.89
N LYS A 175 -11.18 0.29 -1.00
CA LYS A 175 -11.58 -0.71 0.00
C LYS A 175 -13.08 -0.89 0.00
N VAL A 176 -13.55 -2.10 -0.33
CA VAL A 176 -14.97 -2.44 -0.28
C VAL A 176 -15.34 -2.92 1.11
N TYR A 177 -16.42 -2.40 1.68
CA TYR A 177 -16.85 -2.73 3.02
C TYR A 177 -18.39 -2.84 3.16
N LYS A 178 -18.82 -3.64 4.15
CA LYS A 178 -20.23 -3.79 4.44
C LYS A 178 -20.75 -2.53 5.14
N LEU A 179 -21.86 -1.98 4.66
CA LEU A 179 -22.52 -0.82 5.26
C LEU A 179 -22.80 -1.09 6.76
N GLY A 180 -22.51 -0.10 7.61
CA GLY A 180 -22.63 -0.21 9.07
C GLY A 180 -21.48 -0.94 9.77
N SER A 181 -20.40 -1.32 9.05
CA SER A 181 -19.21 -1.94 9.65
C SER A 181 -17.98 -1.03 9.69
N GLU A 182 -18.17 0.28 9.54
CA GLU A 182 -17.09 1.29 9.44
C GLU A 182 -16.18 1.31 10.68
N THR A 183 -16.72 0.99 11.84
CA THR A 183 -16.00 0.96 13.12
C THR A 183 -15.59 -0.44 13.57
N SER A 184 -15.79 -1.47 12.71
CA SER A 184 -15.46 -2.85 13.07
C SER A 184 -13.95 -3.06 13.17
N SER A 185 -13.50 -3.68 14.26
CA SER A 185 -12.10 -4.06 14.47
C SER A 185 -11.55 -5.07 13.44
N PHE A 186 -12.44 -5.76 12.71
CA PHE A 186 -12.05 -6.65 11.60
C PHE A 186 -11.75 -5.89 10.30
N ARG A 187 -11.89 -4.57 10.30
CA ARG A 187 -11.54 -3.73 9.17
C ARG A 187 -10.25 -3.04 9.45
N SER A 188 -9.23 -3.61 8.89
CA SER A 188 -7.92 -3.01 8.92
C SER A 188 -7.57 -2.50 7.53
N PHE A 189 -7.19 -1.25 7.44
CA PHE A 189 -6.27 -0.84 6.41
C PHE A 189 -4.97 -1.59 6.69
N TYR A 190 -4.62 -2.50 5.79
CA TYR A 190 -3.42 -3.31 5.95
C TYR A 190 -2.30 -2.72 5.12
N PHE A 191 -1.31 -2.20 5.80
CA PHE A 191 -0.07 -1.74 5.18
C PHE A 191 1.08 -2.57 5.75
N GLU A 192 1.71 -3.38 4.92
CA GLU A 192 2.90 -4.13 5.28
C GLU A 192 4.14 -3.39 4.79
N PRO A 193 4.95 -2.82 5.70
CA PRO A 193 6.14 -2.07 5.34
C PRO A 193 7.27 -2.99 4.87
N LYS A 194 7.27 -3.34 3.58
CA LYS A 194 8.33 -4.11 2.94
C LYS A 194 9.21 -3.20 2.10
N LEU A 195 10.52 -3.22 2.32
CA LEU A 195 11.46 -2.39 1.55
C LEU A 195 11.49 -2.78 0.07
N GLU A 196 11.63 -4.07 -0.23
CA GLU A 196 11.80 -4.56 -1.61
C GLU A 196 10.54 -4.50 -2.48
N THR A 197 9.38 -4.65 -1.86
CA THR A 197 8.08 -4.65 -2.55
C THR A 197 7.29 -3.37 -2.30
N ASN A 198 7.91 -2.37 -1.67
CA ASN A 198 7.32 -1.05 -1.48
C ASN A 198 6.98 -0.42 -2.84
N LYS A 199 5.77 0.13 -2.94
CA LYS A 199 5.26 0.79 -4.15
C LYS A 199 5.12 2.31 -3.99
N ILE A 200 5.49 2.86 -2.82
CA ILE A 200 5.54 4.31 -2.61
C ILE A 200 6.88 4.80 -3.14
N LEU A 201 6.87 5.40 -4.32
CA LEU A 201 8.06 5.84 -5.04
C LEU A 201 8.00 7.33 -5.41
N ASP A 202 7.01 8.05 -4.89
CA ASP A 202 6.82 9.49 -5.10
C ASP A 202 6.49 10.19 -3.78
N ASN A 203 6.81 11.49 -3.68
CA ASN A 203 6.16 12.38 -2.73
C ASN A 203 4.71 12.59 -3.20
N ALA A 204 3.72 12.15 -2.45
CA ALA A 204 2.35 12.06 -2.94
C ALA A 204 1.31 12.28 -1.84
N SER A 205 0.10 12.65 -2.23
CA SER A 205 -1.06 12.54 -1.37
C SER A 205 -1.60 11.11 -1.40
N HIS A 206 -2.00 10.59 -0.27
CA HIS A 206 -2.42 9.20 -0.10
C HIS A 206 -3.88 9.13 0.31
N LEU A 207 -4.71 8.46 -0.49
CA LEU A 207 -6.15 8.37 -0.29
C LEU A 207 -6.59 6.91 -0.10
N ILE A 208 -7.39 6.65 0.93
CA ILE A 208 -8.27 5.49 0.96
C ILE A 208 -9.61 5.88 0.39
N VAL A 209 -10.12 5.04 -0.52
CA VAL A 209 -11.47 5.16 -1.05
C VAL A 209 -12.31 3.99 -0.52
N GLY A 210 -13.15 4.29 0.46
CA GLY A 210 -14.08 3.31 1.03
C GLY A 210 -15.36 3.22 0.20
N ILE A 211 -15.73 2.02 -0.26
CA ILE A 211 -16.97 1.74 -1.00
C ILE A 211 -17.84 0.84 -0.14
N ALA A 212 -18.99 1.38 0.30
CA ALA A 212 -19.95 0.64 1.11
C ALA A 212 -20.86 -0.24 0.25
N HIS A 213 -21.19 -1.44 0.74
CA HIS A 213 -22.15 -2.32 0.11
C HIS A 213 -23.16 -2.90 1.12
N SER A 214 -24.41 -3.10 0.71
CA SER A 214 -25.46 -3.76 1.51
C SER A 214 -25.51 -5.28 1.31
N GLY A 215 -24.63 -5.83 0.47
CA GLY A 215 -24.67 -7.23 0.08
C GLY A 215 -25.37 -7.47 -1.24
N LYS A 216 -25.89 -8.68 -1.45
CA LYS A 216 -26.68 -9.02 -2.64
C LYS A 216 -28.18 -8.90 -2.35
N VAL A 217 -28.88 -8.17 -3.22
CA VAL A 217 -30.34 -8.11 -3.27
C VAL A 217 -30.78 -8.71 -4.61
N GLU A 218 -31.62 -9.72 -4.60
CA GLU A 218 -32.08 -10.44 -5.80
C GLU A 218 -30.90 -10.90 -6.69
N GLY A 219 -29.84 -11.39 -6.06
CA GLY A 219 -28.63 -11.89 -6.74
C GLY A 219 -27.65 -10.81 -7.23
N ARG A 220 -27.96 -9.53 -7.08
CA ARG A 220 -27.15 -8.40 -7.51
C ARG A 220 -26.49 -7.69 -6.34
N TRP A 221 -25.19 -7.39 -6.47
CA TRP A 221 -24.48 -6.58 -5.50
C TRP A 221 -25.02 -5.15 -5.48
N GLN A 222 -25.25 -4.63 -4.27
CA GLN A 222 -25.66 -3.25 -4.02
C GLN A 222 -24.45 -2.48 -3.46
N LEU A 223 -23.86 -1.64 -4.28
CA LEU A 223 -22.86 -0.66 -3.84
C LEU A 223 -23.60 0.64 -3.54
N ASP A 224 -23.55 1.10 -2.30
CA ASP A 224 -24.46 2.14 -1.80
C ASP A 224 -23.86 3.54 -1.88
N THR A 225 -22.63 3.68 -1.40
CA THR A 225 -21.96 4.98 -1.28
C THR A 225 -20.45 4.81 -1.21
N TRP A 226 -19.74 5.91 -1.34
CA TRP A 226 -18.30 5.96 -1.17
C TRP A 226 -17.86 7.07 -0.21
N LYS A 227 -16.64 6.95 0.32
CA LYS A 227 -15.96 7.98 1.11
C LYS A 227 -14.51 8.04 0.70
N VAL A 228 -13.94 9.25 0.64
CA VAL A 228 -12.51 9.47 0.45
C VAL A 228 -11.89 9.96 1.76
N VAL A 229 -10.78 9.37 2.15
CA VAL A 229 -10.04 9.71 3.36
C VAL A 229 -8.60 10.02 2.99
N ASP A 230 -8.14 11.23 3.31
CA ASP A 230 -6.73 11.61 3.24
C ASP A 230 -5.98 10.96 4.41
N LEU A 231 -4.90 10.24 4.10
CA LEU A 231 -4.12 9.49 5.08
C LEU A 231 -3.08 10.32 5.82
N ILE A 232 -2.92 11.61 5.52
CA ILE A 232 -1.91 12.47 6.17
C ILE A 232 -2.03 12.47 7.70
N ASN A 233 -3.26 12.48 8.21
CA ASN A 233 -3.56 12.45 9.65
C ASN A 233 -4.10 11.09 10.13
N PHE A 234 -4.06 10.08 9.25
CA PHE A 234 -4.59 8.76 9.58
C PHE A 234 -3.72 8.07 10.63
N ARG A 235 -4.35 7.53 11.65
CA ARG A 235 -3.69 6.84 12.76
C ARG A 235 -3.81 5.34 12.60
N VAL A 236 -2.72 4.65 12.81
CA VAL A 236 -2.63 3.19 12.71
C VAL A 236 -2.07 2.59 13.99
N ARG A 237 -2.33 1.32 14.16
CA ARG A 237 -1.70 0.48 15.18
C ARG A 237 -0.66 -0.40 14.49
N LEU A 238 0.57 -0.36 14.95
CA LEU A 238 1.59 -1.31 14.53
C LEU A 238 1.40 -2.62 15.29
N LYS A 239 1.52 -3.71 14.56
CA LYS A 239 1.41 -5.05 15.10
C LYS A 239 2.58 -5.87 14.60
N ALA A 240 3.35 -6.46 15.50
CA ALA A 240 4.30 -7.50 15.15
C ALA A 240 3.51 -8.79 14.89
N GLU A 241 3.68 -9.38 13.72
CA GLU A 241 3.12 -10.69 13.36
C GLU A 241 4.21 -11.76 13.37
#